data_605c457fae0bfcad8f97fc8c65c8a69c
#
_entry.id   605c457fae0bfcad8f97fc8c65c8a69c
#
_cell.length_a   1.000
_cell.length_b   1.000
_cell.length_c   1.000
_cell.angle_alpha   90.00
_cell.angle_beta   90.00
_cell.angle_gamma   90.00
#
_symmetry.space_group_name_H-M   'P 1'
#
loop_
_entity.id
_entity.type
_entity.pdbx_description
1 polymer ?
#
loop_
_entity_poly.entity_id
_entity_poly.type
_entity_poly.pdbx_seq_one_letter_code
_entity_poly.pdbx_strand_id
1 'polypeptide(L)'
;TASTLKVENLSTNFKMVPYEYYNREDATYEFTSSIAPLSRGTIEFDLSHVMQDASPAPLEFKYTIISYRGIIDKLTIMMYACSSPSCADSVYWKAHLSSGNNVKIAQSDDNKGSEVSLQGLSKSNLLTIKDNF
;
A
#
# COMPACT_ATOMS: atom_id res chain seq x y z
N THR A 1 -0.88 -2.03 18.80
CA THR A 1 -2.18 -1.71 18.22
C THR A 1 -2.14 -1.95 16.71
N ALA A 2 -3.07 -2.73 16.20
CA ALA A 2 -3.14 -3.01 14.77
C ALA A 2 -3.65 -1.80 14.01
N SER A 3 -3.11 -1.58 12.83
CA SER A 3 -3.56 -0.56 11.88
C SER A 3 -4.08 -1.23 10.62
N THR A 4 -4.98 -0.58 9.92
CA THR A 4 -5.56 -1.10 8.69
C THR A 4 -5.40 -0.11 7.56
N LEU A 5 -4.85 -0.56 6.45
CA LEU A 5 -4.87 0.16 5.18
C LEU A 5 -5.90 -0.51 4.27
N LYS A 6 -6.83 0.27 3.77
CA LYS A 6 -7.80 -0.18 2.77
C LYS A 6 -7.23 0.08 1.38
N VAL A 7 -7.30 -0.92 0.52
CA VAL A 7 -6.87 -0.81 -0.87
C VAL A 7 -8.10 -1.00 -1.75
N GLU A 8 -8.44 0.04 -2.50
CA GLU A 8 -9.64 0.06 -3.34
C GLU A 8 -9.26 -0.02 -4.81
N ASN A 9 -9.87 -0.95 -5.51
CA ASN A 9 -9.77 -1.07 -6.94
C ASN A 9 -11.03 -0.50 -7.61
N LEU A 10 -10.92 0.67 -8.22
CA LEU A 10 -12.05 1.32 -8.91
C LEU A 10 -12.15 0.94 -10.38
N SER A 11 -11.27 0.09 -10.88
CA SER A 11 -11.29 -0.33 -12.29
C SER A 11 -12.24 -1.49 -12.52
N THR A 12 -12.84 -1.53 -13.69
CA THR A 12 -13.52 -2.71 -14.22
C THR A 12 -12.58 -3.61 -15.02
N ASN A 13 -11.34 -3.16 -15.29
CA ASN A 13 -10.45 -3.75 -16.28
C ASN A 13 -9.35 -4.61 -15.70
N PHE A 14 -9.10 -4.55 -14.41
CA PHE A 14 -8.01 -5.30 -13.80
C PHE A 14 -8.33 -5.77 -12.39
N LYS A 15 -7.61 -6.78 -11.96
CA LYS A 15 -7.55 -7.25 -10.58
C LYS A 15 -6.15 -7.03 -10.02
N MET A 16 -6.02 -7.06 -8.71
CA MET A 16 -4.76 -6.88 -8.01
C MET A 16 -4.47 -8.13 -7.20
N VAL A 17 -3.30 -8.73 -7.41
CA VAL A 17 -2.91 -9.97 -6.77
C VAL A 17 -1.57 -9.78 -6.05
N PRO A 18 -1.49 -10.04 -4.73
CA PRO A 18 -0.22 -9.98 -4.03
C PRO A 18 0.74 -11.01 -4.62
N TYR A 19 1.98 -10.62 -4.89
CA TYR A 19 2.97 -11.56 -5.41
C TYR A 19 4.25 -11.61 -4.58
N GLU A 20 4.51 -10.59 -3.77
CA GLU A 20 5.69 -10.53 -2.93
C GLU A 20 5.42 -9.68 -1.70
N TYR A 21 6.02 -10.03 -0.59
CA TYR A 21 5.99 -9.23 0.63
C TYR A 21 7.28 -9.46 1.40
N TYR A 22 7.70 -8.42 2.08
CA TYR A 22 8.84 -8.50 2.98
C TYR A 22 8.33 -8.75 4.40
N ASN A 23 8.65 -9.93 4.91
CA ASN A 23 8.23 -10.35 6.24
C ASN A 23 9.26 -9.89 7.29
N ARG A 24 8.79 -9.19 8.29
CA ARG A 24 9.59 -8.81 9.45
C ARG A 24 9.21 -9.68 10.64
N GLU A 25 10.21 -10.17 11.38
CA GLU A 25 9.98 -10.98 12.59
C GLU A 25 9.30 -10.16 13.70
N ASP A 26 9.50 -8.84 13.70
CA ASP A 26 8.98 -7.91 14.71
C ASP A 26 7.66 -7.24 14.31
N ALA A 27 7.02 -7.71 13.26
CA ALA A 27 5.74 -7.20 12.78
C ALA A 27 4.78 -8.34 12.45
N THR A 28 3.49 -8.10 12.65
CA THR A 28 2.43 -9.00 12.22
C THR A 28 1.58 -8.32 11.14
N TYR A 29 1.02 -9.12 10.24
CA TYR A 29 0.19 -8.59 9.17
C TYR A 29 -0.76 -9.65 8.64
N GLU A 30 -1.91 -9.18 8.13
CA GLU A 30 -2.86 -9.95 7.33
C GLU A 30 -3.30 -9.11 6.15
N PHE A 31 -3.54 -9.73 5.01
CA PHE A 31 -3.95 -9.00 3.82
C PHE A 31 -4.94 -9.81 2.98
N THR A 32 -5.76 -9.10 2.22
CA THR A 32 -6.66 -9.70 1.24
C THR A 32 -5.85 -10.29 0.09
N SER A 33 -6.08 -11.56 -0.23
CA SER A 33 -5.28 -12.32 -1.21
C SER A 33 -5.46 -11.84 -2.65
N SER A 34 -6.62 -11.29 -2.98
CA SER A 34 -6.89 -10.77 -4.32
C SER A 34 -7.96 -9.69 -4.21
N ILE A 35 -7.80 -8.63 -4.98
CA ILE A 35 -8.76 -7.53 -5.03
C ILE A 35 -9.35 -7.49 -6.44
N ALA A 36 -10.58 -7.96 -6.54
CA ALA A 36 -11.31 -8.02 -7.80
C ALA A 36 -11.63 -6.60 -8.32
N PRO A 37 -12.01 -6.46 -9.60
CA PRO A 37 -12.54 -5.19 -10.10
C PRO A 37 -13.66 -4.65 -9.23
N LEU A 38 -13.68 -3.35 -9.00
CA LEU A 38 -14.68 -2.62 -8.22
C LEU A 38 -14.82 -3.09 -6.76
N SER A 39 -13.75 -3.67 -6.22
CA SER A 39 -13.72 -4.23 -4.86
C SER A 39 -12.66 -3.57 -3.99
N ARG A 40 -12.77 -3.81 -2.69
CA ARG A 40 -11.79 -3.37 -1.70
C ARG A 40 -11.12 -4.57 -1.06
N GLY A 41 -9.84 -4.40 -0.74
CA GLY A 41 -9.13 -5.29 0.14
C GLY A 41 -8.57 -4.53 1.33
N THR A 42 -7.98 -5.24 2.26
CA THR A 42 -7.35 -4.65 3.43
C THR A 42 -5.97 -5.24 3.66
N ILE A 43 -5.08 -4.42 4.23
CA ILE A 43 -3.84 -4.86 4.83
C ILE A 43 -3.93 -4.45 6.29
N GLU A 44 -4.00 -5.42 7.18
CA GLU A 44 -3.92 -5.20 8.63
C GLU A 44 -2.48 -5.48 9.07
N PHE A 45 -1.92 -4.57 9.83
CA PHE A 45 -0.53 -4.69 10.25
C PHE A 45 -0.33 -4.10 11.65
N ASP A 46 0.63 -4.67 12.36
CA ASP A 46 1.05 -4.19 13.67
C ASP A 46 2.56 -4.00 13.66
N LEU A 47 2.99 -2.76 13.77
CA LEU A 47 4.39 -2.37 13.83
C LEU A 47 4.80 -1.89 15.22
N SER A 48 3.96 -2.11 16.24
CA SER A 48 4.20 -1.63 17.61
C SER A 48 5.45 -2.22 18.25
N HIS A 49 5.87 -3.41 17.82
CA HIS A 49 7.05 -4.09 18.32
C HIS A 49 8.30 -3.85 17.48
N VAL A 50 8.20 -3.07 16.41
CA VAL A 50 9.35 -2.72 15.59
C VAL A 50 10.29 -1.84 16.38
N MET A 51 11.55 -2.27 16.50
CA MET A 51 12.56 -1.50 17.20
C MET A 51 12.72 -0.15 16.51
N GLN A 52 12.63 0.92 17.30
CA GLN A 52 12.80 2.28 16.80
C GLN A 52 14.27 2.62 16.71
N ASP A 53 14.97 2.02 15.77
CA ASP A 53 16.32 2.41 15.45
C ASP A 53 16.35 3.54 14.41
N ALA A 54 17.55 3.99 14.05
CA ALA A 54 17.70 5.15 13.19
C ALA A 54 17.15 4.96 11.76
N SER A 55 16.93 3.73 11.32
CA SER A 55 16.49 3.45 9.93
C SER A 55 15.80 2.09 9.84
N PRO A 56 14.63 1.92 10.45
CA PRO A 56 13.92 0.65 10.33
C PRO A 56 13.48 0.42 8.89
N ALA A 57 13.71 -0.79 8.39
CA ALA A 57 13.21 -1.17 7.09
C ALA A 57 11.67 -1.19 7.08
N PRO A 58 11.03 -0.82 5.99
CA PRO A 58 9.57 -0.85 5.92
C PRO A 58 9.03 -2.28 5.88
N LEU A 59 7.80 -2.43 6.30
CA LEU A 59 6.99 -3.58 5.94
C LEU A 59 6.52 -3.35 4.50
N GLU A 60 6.77 -4.29 3.61
CA GLU A 60 6.57 -4.06 2.18
C GLU A 60 5.64 -5.10 1.57
N PHE A 61 4.68 -4.63 0.77
CA PHE A 61 3.76 -5.46 0.01
C PHE A 61 3.78 -5.07 -1.46
N LYS A 62 3.73 -6.08 -2.32
CA LYS A 62 3.69 -5.86 -3.76
C LYS A 62 2.51 -6.58 -4.38
N TYR A 63 1.75 -5.84 -5.17
CA TYR A 63 0.63 -6.36 -5.95
C TYR A 63 0.96 -6.31 -7.43
N THR A 64 0.64 -7.40 -8.12
CA THR A 64 0.61 -7.44 -9.57
C THR A 64 -0.77 -6.97 -10.03
N ILE A 65 -0.82 -6.04 -10.96
CA ILE A 65 -2.05 -5.54 -11.54
C ILE A 65 -2.25 -6.22 -12.89
N ILE A 66 -3.30 -7.01 -12.99
CA ILE A 66 -3.51 -7.94 -14.09
C ILE A 66 -4.81 -7.62 -14.82
N SER A 67 -4.71 -7.30 -16.11
CA SER A 67 -5.84 -7.12 -17.02
C SER A 67 -5.94 -8.31 -18.00
N TYR A 68 -6.88 -8.23 -18.92
CA TYR A 68 -6.96 -9.23 -20.00
C TYR A 68 -5.72 -9.25 -20.89
N ARG A 69 -4.92 -8.20 -20.86
CA ARG A 69 -3.64 -8.11 -21.58
C ARG A 69 -2.47 -8.73 -20.83
N GLY A 70 -2.71 -9.24 -19.62
CA GLY A 70 -1.67 -9.72 -18.72
C GLY A 70 -1.32 -8.67 -17.67
N ILE A 71 -0.08 -8.70 -17.20
CA ILE A 71 0.40 -7.76 -16.17
C ILE A 71 0.58 -6.39 -16.81
N ILE A 72 -0.15 -5.39 -16.31
CA ILE A 72 -0.09 -4.02 -16.82
C ILE A 72 0.66 -3.07 -15.90
N ASP A 73 0.83 -3.42 -14.62
CA ASP A 73 1.62 -2.65 -13.67
C ASP A 73 1.89 -3.46 -12.41
N LYS A 74 2.71 -2.90 -11.53
CA LYS A 74 2.97 -3.46 -10.20
C LYS A 74 2.90 -2.33 -9.19
N LEU A 75 2.18 -2.58 -8.09
CA LEU A 75 2.02 -1.64 -6.99
C LEU A 75 2.88 -2.10 -5.82
N THR A 76 3.71 -1.21 -5.31
CA THR A 76 4.48 -1.43 -4.08
C THR A 76 3.95 -0.53 -2.98
N ILE A 77 3.63 -1.11 -1.84
CA ILE A 77 3.18 -0.41 -0.64
C ILE A 77 4.22 -0.65 0.45
N MET A 78 4.75 0.42 1.02
CA MET A 78 5.73 0.38 2.09
C MET A 78 5.14 1.05 3.33
N MET A 79 5.17 0.34 4.46
CA MET A 79 4.66 0.85 5.73
C MET A 79 5.81 1.01 6.71
N TYR A 80 5.87 2.17 7.34
CA TYR A 80 6.96 2.56 8.24
C TYR A 80 6.43 2.81 9.64
N ALA A 81 7.14 2.32 10.63
CA ALA A 81 6.93 2.74 12.00
C ALA A 81 7.54 4.13 12.20
N CYS A 82 6.87 4.96 12.99
CA CYS A 82 7.44 6.25 13.33
C CYS A 82 8.50 6.11 14.42
N SER A 83 9.66 6.73 14.20
CA SER A 83 10.81 6.66 15.12
C SER A 83 10.81 7.78 16.16
N SER A 84 9.89 8.71 16.14
CA SER A 84 9.84 9.84 17.07
C SER A 84 8.86 9.58 18.21
N PRO A 85 9.19 9.94 19.47
CA PRO A 85 8.24 9.85 20.57
C PRO A 85 6.95 10.61 20.33
N SER A 86 6.98 11.70 19.55
CA SER A 86 5.79 12.48 19.23
C SER A 86 4.83 11.78 18.30
N CYS A 87 5.24 10.67 17.70
CA CYS A 87 4.41 9.89 16.81
C CYS A 87 4.44 8.39 17.14
N ALA A 88 4.59 8.07 18.43
CA ALA A 88 4.73 6.69 18.89
C ALA A 88 3.62 5.75 18.44
N ASP A 89 2.42 6.28 18.23
CA ASP A 89 1.26 5.54 17.75
C ASP A 89 1.00 5.77 16.25
N SER A 90 1.92 6.45 15.57
CA SER A 90 1.77 6.80 14.16
C SER A 90 2.48 5.81 13.27
N VAL A 91 1.83 5.47 12.19
CA VAL A 91 2.43 4.72 11.08
C VAL A 91 2.22 5.57 9.84
N TYR A 92 3.21 5.61 8.97
CA TYR A 92 3.01 6.22 7.67
C TYR A 92 3.36 5.22 6.59
N TRP A 93 2.81 5.45 5.42
CA TRP A 93 2.97 4.55 4.31
C TRP A 93 3.23 5.33 3.03
N LYS A 94 3.88 4.65 2.10
CA LYS A 94 4.12 5.12 0.75
C LYS A 94 3.65 4.06 -0.21
N ALA A 95 3.19 4.48 -1.37
CA ALA A 95 2.84 3.58 -2.45
C ALA A 95 3.34 4.13 -3.77
N HIS A 96 3.78 3.24 -4.66
CA HIS A 96 4.16 3.64 -6.00
C HIS A 96 3.83 2.54 -7.01
N LEU A 97 3.56 2.98 -8.23
CA LEU A 97 3.38 2.11 -9.38
C LEU A 97 4.68 2.04 -10.18
N SER A 98 5.02 0.85 -10.69
CA SER A 98 6.24 0.67 -11.46
C SER A 98 6.27 1.53 -12.72
N SER A 99 5.16 1.68 -13.42
CA SER A 99 5.08 2.50 -14.62
C SER A 99 4.09 3.66 -14.53
N GLY A 100 2.90 3.42 -13.99
CA GLY A 100 1.82 4.42 -14.00
C GLY A 100 1.27 4.71 -15.39
N ASN A 101 1.52 3.85 -16.38
CA ASN A 101 1.08 4.09 -17.75
C ASN A 101 -0.41 3.79 -17.95
N ASN A 102 -0.91 2.71 -17.36
CA ASN A 102 -2.29 2.26 -17.54
C ASN A 102 -3.12 2.37 -16.26
N VAL A 103 -2.47 2.65 -15.16
CA VAL A 103 -3.03 2.65 -13.82
C VAL A 103 -2.54 3.90 -13.10
N LYS A 104 -3.35 4.43 -12.22
CA LYS A 104 -2.91 5.55 -11.38
C LYS A 104 -3.44 5.42 -9.95
N ILE A 105 -2.74 6.09 -9.03
CA ILE A 105 -3.14 6.24 -7.65
C ILE A 105 -3.97 7.52 -7.54
N ALA A 106 -5.21 7.41 -7.07
CA ALA A 106 -6.13 8.55 -7.01
C ALA A 106 -5.64 9.67 -6.09
N GLN A 107 -4.97 9.29 -4.99
CA GLN A 107 -4.45 10.23 -3.99
C GLN A 107 -3.03 10.71 -4.30
N SER A 108 -2.55 10.50 -5.49
CA SER A 108 -1.17 10.79 -5.87
C SER A 108 -0.76 12.24 -5.60
N ASP A 109 0.46 12.42 -5.10
CA ASP A 109 1.12 13.73 -4.92
C ASP A 109 1.99 14.11 -6.11
N ASP A 110 2.09 13.26 -7.14
CA ASP A 110 2.78 13.61 -8.37
C ASP A 110 1.82 13.79 -9.55
N ASN A 111 2.29 14.43 -10.60
CA ASN A 111 1.47 14.73 -11.78
C ASN A 111 1.15 13.49 -12.62
N LYS A 112 1.84 12.38 -12.38
CA LYS A 112 1.69 11.14 -13.14
C LYS A 112 0.68 10.18 -12.50
N GLY A 113 0.31 10.40 -11.24
CA GLY A 113 -0.55 9.47 -10.50
C GLY A 113 0.17 8.21 -10.06
N SER A 114 1.50 8.23 -9.98
CA SER A 114 2.29 7.02 -9.73
C SER A 114 2.78 6.88 -8.29
N GLU A 115 2.74 7.96 -7.49
CA GLU A 115 3.28 7.93 -6.14
C GLU A 115 2.39 8.68 -5.15
N VAL A 116 2.35 8.18 -3.92
CA VAL A 116 1.71 8.86 -2.78
C VAL A 116 2.44 8.52 -1.50
N SER A 117 2.52 9.50 -0.61
CA SER A 117 3.02 9.33 0.75
C SER A 117 2.01 9.91 1.72
N LEU A 118 1.51 9.10 2.65
CA LEU A 118 0.54 9.55 3.65
C LEU A 118 1.00 9.15 5.04
N GLN A 119 0.77 10.03 5.99
CA GLN A 119 1.06 9.78 7.38
C GLN A 119 -0.13 9.12 8.06
N GLY A 120 0.15 8.06 8.84
CA GLY A 120 -0.86 7.12 9.30
C GLY A 120 -1.89 7.62 10.31
N LEU A 121 -1.71 8.80 10.88
CA LEU A 121 -2.75 9.45 11.67
C LEU A 121 -3.75 10.21 10.80
N SER A 122 -3.48 10.31 9.53
CA SER A 122 -4.43 10.93 8.63
C SER A 122 -5.70 10.09 8.59
N LYS A 123 -6.82 10.76 8.49
CA LYS A 123 -8.16 10.17 8.49
C LYS A 123 -8.42 9.25 7.29
N SER A 124 -7.47 9.11 6.38
CA SER A 124 -7.64 8.27 5.19
C SER A 124 -6.56 7.19 5.13
N ASN A 125 -6.84 6.05 5.73
CA ASN A 125 -6.10 4.84 5.50
C ASN A 125 -6.65 4.14 4.26
N LEU A 126 -6.80 4.90 3.18
CA LEU A 126 -7.37 4.42 1.93
C LEU A 126 -6.42 4.72 0.78
N LEU A 127 -6.05 3.68 0.05
CA LEU A 127 -5.30 3.76 -1.19
C LEU A 127 -6.24 3.35 -2.33
N THR A 128 -6.49 4.26 -3.26
CA THR A 128 -7.40 4.02 -4.38
C THR A 128 -6.62 3.91 -5.68
N ILE A 129 -6.80 2.79 -6.36
CA ILE A 129 -6.17 2.48 -7.64
C ILE A 129 -7.25 2.50 -8.71
N LYS A 130 -6.97 3.17 -9.82
CA LYS A 130 -7.92 3.32 -10.92
C LYS A 130 -7.23 3.34 -12.27
N ASP A 131 -8.02 3.28 -13.33
CA ASP A 131 -7.50 3.39 -14.70
C ASP A 131 -6.90 4.78 -14.93
N ASN A 132 -5.82 4.81 -15.68
CA ASN A 132 -5.15 6.07 -16.04
C ASN A 132 -5.58 6.50 -17.46
N PHE A 133 -6.80 7.04 -17.52
CA PHE A 133 -7.31 7.69 -18.73
C PHE A 133 -8.39 8.69 -18.39
#